data_03ad71f497306b7db192e025d1c1df27
#
_entry.id   03ad71f497306b7db192e025d1c1df27
#
_cell.length_a   1.000
_cell.length_b   1.000
_cell.length_c   1.000
_cell.angle_alpha   90.00
_cell.angle_beta   90.00
_cell.angle_gamma   90.00
#
_symmetry.space_group_name_H-M   'P 1'
#
loop_
_entity.id
_entity.type
_entity.pdbx_description
1 polymer ?
#
loop_
_entity_poly.entity_id
_entity_poly.type
_entity_poly.pdbx_seq_one_letter_code
_entity_poly.pdbx_strand_id
1 'polypeptide(L)'
;IKLMNKEYFFPKKSSFYLYILSPSLMFLLIMMLWMIYPFYSNLMMFENNFLYFLCLMSLGVYGLILSGWSSNSSFSLIGAMRSISQSISYEVVFSITFMIIMMHINSLNFFNLLNFNKFLIFFFIY
;
A
#
# COMPACT_ATOMS: atom_id res chain seq x y z
N ILE A 1 -3.64 -15.98 -18.73
CA ILE A 1 -4.12 -17.33 -19.11
C ILE A 1 -3.09 -18.39 -18.70
N LYS A 2 -1.80 -18.24 -19.02
CA LYS A 2 -0.75 -19.21 -18.65
C LYS A 2 -0.64 -19.44 -17.14
N LEU A 3 -0.78 -18.38 -16.33
CA LEU A 3 -0.75 -18.48 -14.86
C LEU A 3 -1.98 -19.19 -14.29
N MET A 4 -3.14 -19.05 -14.92
CA MET A 4 -4.37 -19.74 -14.52
C MET A 4 -4.31 -21.25 -14.75
N ASN A 5 -3.54 -21.71 -15.73
CA ASN A 5 -3.35 -23.12 -16.06
C ASN A 5 -2.24 -23.80 -15.26
N LYS A 6 -1.51 -23.05 -14.40
CA LYS A 6 -0.48 -23.65 -13.53
C LYS A 6 -1.13 -24.25 -12.29
N GLU A 7 -0.59 -25.39 -11.87
CA GLU A 7 -1.01 -26.05 -10.63
C GLU A 7 -0.76 -25.15 -9.43
N TYR A 8 -1.71 -25.12 -8.52
CA TYR A 8 -1.56 -24.48 -7.23
C TYR A 8 -0.76 -25.39 -6.29
N PHE A 9 0.44 -24.96 -5.93
CA PHE A 9 1.35 -25.77 -5.14
C PHE A 9 1.33 -25.35 -3.67
N PHE A 10 0.97 -26.27 -2.79
CA PHE A 10 1.02 -26.05 -1.35
C PHE A 10 2.35 -26.57 -0.78
N PRO A 11 3.14 -25.73 -0.10
CA PRO A 11 4.34 -26.17 0.58
C PRO A 11 3.97 -27.11 1.75
N LYS A 12 4.63 -28.27 1.85
CA LYS A 12 4.31 -29.31 2.84
C LYS A 12 4.45 -28.85 4.31
N LYS A 13 5.30 -27.87 4.60
CA LYS A 13 5.57 -27.36 5.96
C LYS A 13 4.78 -26.10 6.30
N SER A 14 4.04 -25.53 5.36
CA SER A 14 3.33 -24.26 5.58
C SER A 14 2.06 -24.45 6.40
N SER A 15 1.67 -23.41 7.14
CA SER A 15 0.35 -23.33 7.74
C SER A 15 -0.67 -22.95 6.66
N PHE A 16 -1.52 -23.89 6.28
CA PHE A 16 -2.43 -23.78 5.14
C PHE A 16 -3.30 -22.52 5.15
N TYR A 17 -4.00 -22.27 6.27
CA TYR A 17 -4.94 -21.15 6.37
C TYR A 17 -4.27 -19.79 6.25
N LEU A 18 -3.16 -19.58 6.95
CA LEU A 18 -2.43 -18.31 6.89
C LEU A 18 -1.78 -18.09 5.54
N TYR A 19 -1.31 -19.16 4.90
CA TYR A 19 -0.69 -19.09 3.58
C TYR A 19 -1.68 -18.65 2.50
N ILE A 20 -2.93 -19.10 2.56
CA ILE A 20 -3.99 -18.65 1.65
C ILE A 20 -4.48 -17.24 2.00
N LEU A 21 -4.54 -16.92 3.30
CA LEU A 21 -5.03 -15.63 3.76
C LEU A 21 -4.13 -14.47 3.31
N SER A 22 -2.80 -14.67 3.25
CA SER A 22 -1.87 -13.58 2.94
C SER A 22 -2.08 -12.97 1.55
N PRO A 23 -2.17 -13.72 0.43
CA PRO A 23 -2.44 -13.10 -0.88
C PRO A 23 -3.86 -12.55 -1.00
N SER A 24 -4.84 -13.17 -0.33
CA SER A 24 -6.22 -12.65 -0.35
C SER A 24 -6.33 -11.31 0.37
N LEU A 25 -5.61 -11.12 1.49
CA LEU A 25 -5.51 -9.87 2.20
C LEU A 25 -4.85 -8.78 1.34
N MET A 26 -3.75 -9.10 0.67
CA MET A 26 -3.07 -8.17 -0.24
C MET A 26 -3.98 -7.74 -1.39
N PHE A 27 -4.72 -8.67 -1.97
CA PHE A 27 -5.68 -8.37 -3.04
C PHE A 27 -6.80 -7.44 -2.54
N LEU A 28 -7.34 -7.71 -1.35
CA LEU A 28 -8.38 -6.89 -0.74
C LEU A 28 -7.88 -5.46 -0.49
N LEU A 29 -6.65 -5.29 0.00
CA LEU A 29 -6.05 -3.96 0.21
C LEU A 29 -5.90 -3.17 -1.10
N ILE A 30 -5.52 -3.83 -2.20
CA ILE A 30 -5.46 -3.17 -3.51
C ILE A 30 -6.83 -2.71 -3.96
N MET A 31 -7.87 -3.53 -3.76
CA MET A 31 -9.25 -3.14 -4.09
C MET A 31 -9.71 -1.94 -3.24
N MET A 32 -9.33 -1.90 -1.96
CA MET A 32 -9.61 -0.75 -1.09
C MET A 32 -8.88 0.53 -1.55
N LEU A 33 -7.66 0.42 -2.07
CA LEU A 33 -6.93 1.57 -2.64
C LEU A 33 -7.64 2.18 -3.84
N TRP A 34 -8.35 1.38 -4.62
CA TRP A 34 -9.12 1.89 -5.77
C TRP A 34 -10.29 2.79 -5.37
N MET A 35 -10.74 2.74 -4.12
CA MET A 35 -11.78 3.65 -3.62
C MET A 35 -11.31 5.11 -3.49
N ILE A 36 -10.00 5.34 -3.54
CA ILE A 36 -9.43 6.69 -3.51
C ILE A 36 -9.56 7.37 -4.88
N TYR A 37 -9.76 6.58 -5.95
CA TYR A 37 -9.84 7.10 -7.31
C TYR A 37 -11.06 8.05 -7.47
N PRO A 38 -10.88 9.21 -8.11
CA PRO A 38 -11.96 10.14 -8.34
C PRO A 38 -12.95 9.57 -9.37
N PHE A 39 -14.04 9.01 -8.87
CA PHE A 39 -15.15 8.65 -9.72
C PHE A 39 -15.93 9.91 -10.13
N TYR A 40 -16.51 9.89 -11.33
CA TYR A 40 -17.31 10.99 -11.86
C TYR A 40 -18.53 11.36 -10.98
N SER A 41 -19.01 10.41 -10.18
CA SER A 41 -20.06 10.63 -9.18
C SER A 41 -19.44 10.92 -7.81
N ASN A 42 -19.80 12.05 -7.21
CA ASN A 42 -19.34 12.48 -5.88
C ASN A 42 -19.82 11.58 -4.73
N LEU A 43 -20.51 10.48 -5.01
CA LEU A 43 -21.11 9.58 -4.02
C LEU A 43 -20.08 8.83 -3.15
N MET A 44 -18.82 8.73 -3.58
CA MET A 44 -17.75 8.01 -2.88
C MET A 44 -16.54 8.89 -2.55
N MET A 45 -16.71 10.20 -2.45
CA MET A 45 -15.61 11.08 -2.09
C MET A 45 -15.43 11.13 -0.58
N PHE A 46 -14.27 10.62 -0.13
CA PHE A 46 -13.83 10.80 1.24
C PHE A 46 -13.18 12.18 1.40
N GLU A 47 -13.55 12.93 2.43
CA GLU A 47 -12.93 14.21 2.74
C GLU A 47 -11.44 14.07 3.09
N ASN A 48 -11.07 12.97 3.76
CA ASN A 48 -9.72 12.68 4.23
C ASN A 48 -9.05 11.54 3.43
N ASN A 49 -9.08 11.59 2.11
CA ASN A 49 -8.53 10.57 1.21
C ASN A 49 -7.06 10.26 1.48
N PHE A 50 -6.29 11.26 1.87
CA PHE A 50 -4.87 11.12 2.16
C PHE A 50 -4.61 10.22 3.38
N LEU A 51 -5.34 10.41 4.48
CA LEU A 51 -5.18 9.58 5.68
C LEU A 51 -5.60 8.14 5.42
N TYR A 52 -6.66 7.94 4.65
CA TYR A 52 -7.10 6.63 4.23
C TYR A 52 -6.03 5.92 3.39
N PHE A 53 -5.39 6.63 2.46
CA PHE A 53 -4.28 6.10 1.67
C PHE A 53 -3.11 5.64 2.54
N LEU A 54 -2.65 6.47 3.49
CA LEU A 54 -1.56 6.11 4.40
C LEU A 54 -1.91 4.88 5.26
N CYS A 55 -3.15 4.80 5.73
CA CYS A 55 -3.63 3.65 6.49
C CYS A 55 -3.56 2.35 5.67
N LEU A 56 -3.97 2.37 4.40
CA LEU A 56 -3.91 1.19 3.55
C LEU A 56 -2.47 0.79 3.17
N MET A 57 -1.59 1.77 2.97
CA MET A 57 -0.17 1.50 2.71
C MET A 57 0.48 0.79 3.90
N SER A 58 0.21 1.23 5.14
CA SER A 58 0.73 0.58 6.34
C SER A 58 0.24 -0.85 6.53
N LEU A 59 -1.01 -1.14 6.15
CA LEU A 59 -1.56 -2.49 6.19
C LEU A 59 -0.93 -3.44 5.16
N GLY A 60 -0.37 -2.93 4.07
CA GLY A 60 0.28 -3.73 3.03
C GLY A 60 1.46 -4.57 3.56
N VAL A 61 2.17 -4.08 4.56
CA VAL A 61 3.31 -4.79 5.17
C VAL A 61 2.87 -6.09 5.85
N TYR A 62 1.66 -6.14 6.43
CA TYR A 62 1.16 -7.34 7.11
C TYR A 62 0.97 -8.54 6.17
N GLY A 63 0.65 -8.30 4.91
CA GLY A 63 0.59 -9.38 3.93
C GLY A 63 1.93 -10.09 3.74
N LEU A 64 3.02 -9.33 3.71
CA LEU A 64 4.39 -9.87 3.64
C LEU A 64 4.78 -10.62 4.93
N ILE A 65 4.42 -10.09 6.10
CA ILE A 65 4.66 -10.74 7.38
C ILE A 65 3.98 -12.11 7.42
N LEU A 66 2.70 -12.14 7.09
CA LEU A 66 1.91 -13.37 7.11
C LEU A 66 2.43 -14.41 6.11
N SER A 67 2.83 -14.00 4.91
CA SER A 67 3.38 -14.92 3.91
C SER A 67 4.71 -15.53 4.34
N GLY A 68 5.61 -14.71 4.91
CA GLY A 68 6.90 -15.19 5.41
C GLY A 68 6.79 -16.12 6.59
N TRP A 69 5.90 -15.80 7.53
CA TRP A 69 5.65 -16.65 8.70
C TRP A 69 4.98 -17.98 8.32
N SER A 70 3.93 -17.91 7.50
CA SER A 70 3.14 -19.10 7.15
C SER A 70 3.91 -20.15 6.38
N SER A 71 4.99 -19.78 5.69
CA SER A 71 5.82 -20.73 4.93
C SER A 71 6.69 -21.65 5.81
N ASN A 72 6.85 -21.35 7.11
CA ASN A 72 7.62 -22.16 8.08
C ASN A 72 9.01 -22.61 7.62
N SER A 73 9.70 -21.77 6.84
CA SER A 73 11.08 -22.00 6.43
C SER A 73 12.00 -20.89 6.94
N SER A 74 13.20 -21.24 7.39
CA SER A 74 14.17 -20.26 7.92
C SER A 74 14.56 -19.19 6.90
N PHE A 75 14.79 -19.59 5.66
CA PHE A 75 15.19 -18.67 4.59
C PHE A 75 14.06 -17.75 4.14
N SER A 76 12.82 -18.23 4.11
CA SER A 76 11.68 -17.37 3.80
C SER A 76 11.43 -16.33 4.88
N LEU A 77 11.65 -16.68 6.14
CA LEU A 77 11.50 -15.75 7.27
C LEU A 77 12.58 -14.66 7.21
N ILE A 78 13.82 -15.00 6.91
CA ILE A 78 14.92 -14.02 6.73
C ILE A 78 14.62 -13.11 5.54
N GLY A 79 14.18 -13.66 4.41
CA GLY A 79 13.80 -12.89 3.22
C GLY A 79 12.61 -11.93 3.50
N ALA A 80 11.62 -12.42 4.23
CA ALA A 80 10.47 -11.60 4.65
C ALA A 80 10.92 -10.45 5.55
N MET A 81 11.75 -10.70 6.56
CA MET A 81 12.23 -9.66 7.48
C MET A 81 13.02 -8.57 6.75
N ARG A 82 13.82 -8.92 5.74
CA ARG A 82 14.51 -7.92 4.91
C ARG A 82 13.54 -7.07 4.10
N SER A 83 12.59 -7.67 3.43
CA SER A 83 11.60 -6.94 2.62
C SER A 83 10.71 -6.06 3.48
N ILE A 84 10.31 -6.51 4.67
CA ILE A 84 9.49 -5.76 5.62
C ILE A 84 10.25 -4.55 6.16
N SER A 85 11.49 -4.72 6.61
CA SER A 85 12.30 -3.61 7.13
C SER A 85 12.53 -2.53 6.05
N GLN A 86 12.75 -2.93 4.81
CA GLN A 86 12.88 -2.02 3.69
C GLN A 86 11.56 -1.27 3.42
N SER A 87 10.44 -1.96 3.34
CA SER A 87 9.14 -1.33 3.06
C SER A 87 8.73 -0.34 4.17
N ILE A 88 8.93 -0.69 5.44
CA ILE A 88 8.63 0.22 6.57
C ILE A 88 9.50 1.47 6.50
N SER A 89 10.81 1.34 6.22
CA SER A 89 11.71 2.50 6.15
C SER A 89 11.31 3.47 5.04
N TYR A 90 10.94 2.97 3.86
CA TYR A 90 10.47 3.81 2.76
C TYR A 90 9.10 4.42 3.03
N GLU A 91 8.22 3.70 3.68
CA GLU A 91 6.89 4.20 4.02
C GLU A 91 6.94 5.41 4.95
N VAL A 92 7.81 5.40 5.94
CA VAL A 92 8.00 6.55 6.86
C VAL A 92 8.47 7.79 6.11
N VAL A 93 9.47 7.66 5.25
CA VAL A 93 9.97 8.79 4.44
C VAL A 93 8.88 9.31 3.51
N PHE A 94 8.16 8.41 2.86
CA PHE A 94 7.05 8.74 1.97
C PHE A 94 5.93 9.49 2.70
N SER A 95 5.51 9.00 3.86
CA SER A 95 4.44 9.63 4.65
C SER A 95 4.83 11.05 5.11
N ILE A 96 6.07 11.25 5.55
CA ILE A 96 6.56 12.57 5.98
C ILE A 96 6.59 13.55 4.79
N THR A 97 7.12 13.14 3.64
CA THR A 97 7.19 14.01 2.46
C THR A 97 5.81 14.42 1.96
N PHE A 98 4.87 13.48 1.93
CA PHE A 98 3.48 13.79 1.55
C PHE A 98 2.77 14.67 2.57
N MET A 99 2.99 14.45 3.88
CA MET A 99 2.43 15.31 4.91
C MET A 99 2.90 16.76 4.78
N ILE A 100 4.16 17.00 4.45
CA ILE A 100 4.67 18.35 4.20
C ILE A 100 3.91 19.01 3.05
N ILE A 101 3.71 18.29 1.95
CA ILE A 101 2.96 18.80 0.79
C ILE A 101 1.50 19.13 1.18
N MET A 102 0.85 18.24 1.94
CA MET A 102 -0.54 18.46 2.37
C MET A 102 -0.68 19.63 3.36
N MET A 103 0.32 19.86 4.20
CA MET A 103 0.38 21.03 5.08
C MET A 103 0.43 22.33 4.29
N HIS A 104 1.17 22.38 3.18
CA HIS A 104 1.20 23.56 2.32
C HIS A 104 -0.15 23.85 1.64
N ILE A 105 -0.93 22.80 1.38
CA ILE A 105 -2.25 22.93 0.74
C ILE A 105 -3.36 23.24 1.77
N ASN A 106 -3.09 23.05 3.06
CA ASN A 106 -4.07 23.13 4.15
C ASN A 106 -5.32 22.25 3.94
N SER A 107 -5.16 21.10 3.29
CA SER A 107 -6.25 20.14 3.08
C SER A 107 -5.71 18.72 3.00
N LEU A 108 -6.50 17.75 3.47
CA LEU A 108 -6.15 16.31 3.43
C LEU A 108 -6.77 15.60 2.23
N ASN A 109 -7.22 16.34 1.23
CA ASN A 109 -7.86 15.80 0.04
C ASN A 109 -6.91 15.86 -1.16
N PHE A 110 -6.66 14.71 -1.81
CA PHE A 110 -5.83 14.61 -3.01
C PHE A 110 -6.31 15.48 -4.18
N PHE A 111 -7.62 15.78 -4.26
CA PHE A 111 -8.14 16.63 -5.33
C PHE A 111 -7.63 18.06 -5.27
N ASN A 112 -7.37 18.55 -4.08
CA ASN A 112 -6.83 19.90 -3.90
C ASN A 112 -5.38 20.01 -4.40
N LEU A 113 -4.65 18.89 -4.55
CA LEU A 113 -3.35 18.85 -5.22
C LEU A 113 -3.40 19.30 -6.68
N LEU A 114 -4.49 19.04 -7.39
CA LEU A 114 -4.66 19.46 -8.78
C LEU A 114 -4.69 20.99 -8.92
N ASN A 115 -5.20 21.68 -7.91
CA ASN A 115 -5.26 23.15 -7.87
C ASN A 115 -3.92 23.78 -7.47
N PHE A 116 -2.95 22.97 -7.02
CA PHE A 116 -1.67 23.42 -6.48
C PHE A 116 -0.58 23.65 -7.55
N ASN A 117 -0.94 23.63 -8.83
CA ASN A 117 -0.04 23.80 -9.97
C ASN A 117 0.82 25.09 -9.93
N LYS A 118 0.47 26.06 -9.09
CA LYS A 118 1.23 27.30 -8.94
C LYS A 118 2.54 27.13 -8.16
N PHE A 119 2.66 26.12 -7.31
CA PHE A 119 3.82 25.92 -6.45
C PHE A 119 4.95 25.14 -7.13
N LEU A 120 4.63 24.20 -8.01
CA LEU A 120 5.62 23.46 -8.80
C LEU A 120 6.45 24.39 -9.69
N ILE A 121 5.84 25.44 -10.21
CA ILE A 121 6.53 26.45 -11.04
C ILE A 121 7.53 27.25 -10.18
N PHE A 122 7.18 27.57 -8.93
CA PHE A 122 8.07 28.31 -8.03
C PHE A 122 9.27 27.47 -7.57
N PHE A 123 9.10 26.16 -7.35
CA PHE A 123 10.18 25.27 -6.94
C PHE A 123 11.18 24.95 -8.06
N PHE A 124 10.77 25.10 -9.32
CA PHE A 124 11.64 24.92 -10.49
C PHE A 124 12.38 26.19 -10.93
N ILE A 125 11.96 27.37 -10.43
CA ILE A 125 12.54 28.67 -10.82
C ILE A 125 13.56 29.18 -9.78
N TYR A 126 13.59 28.60 -8.57
CA TYR A 126 14.58 28.91 -7.52
C TYR A 126 15.50 27.72 -7.31
#